data_c984518c7beb0a709a33d7daacc07e7f
#
_entry.id   c984518c7beb0a709a33d7daacc07e7f
#
_cell.length_a   1.000
_cell.length_b   1.000
_cell.length_c   1.000
_cell.angle_alpha   90.00
_cell.angle_beta   90.00
_cell.angle_gamma   90.00
#
_symmetry.space_group_name_H-M   'P 1'
#
loop_
_entity.id
_entity.type
_entity.pdbx_description
1 polymer ?
#
loop_
_entity_poly.entity_id
_entity_poly.type
_entity_poly.pdbx_seq_one_letter_code
_entity_poly.pdbx_strand_id
1 'polypeptide(L)'
;DLEDQAVSYAGSLRSHYDPNMVILRTNSLDPGSEIYEFRLEDVLFAEELTSLSKPDGVTVEQTRIWIRRGSPAMCMKPMRVGETVKETNEENP
;
A
#
# COMPACT_ATOMS: atom_id res chain seq x y z
N ASP A 1 -2.50 -12.31 16.17
CA ASP A 1 -1.80 -12.64 14.96
C ASP A 1 -1.84 -11.48 13.99
N LEU A 2 -0.70 -11.12 13.45
CA LEU A 2 -0.62 -9.97 12.58
C LEU A 2 -1.53 -10.11 11.36
N GLU A 3 -1.61 -11.31 10.81
CA GLU A 3 -2.43 -11.49 9.62
C GLU A 3 -3.91 -11.34 9.88
N ASP A 4 -4.35 -11.51 11.11
CA ASP A 4 -5.75 -11.29 11.42
C ASP A 4 -6.05 -9.81 11.59
N GLN A 5 -5.06 -9.02 11.95
CA GLN A 5 -5.26 -7.63 12.28
C GLN A 5 -4.83 -6.67 11.18
N ALA A 6 -4.09 -7.15 10.22
CA ALA A 6 -3.50 -6.28 9.22
C ALA A 6 -3.48 -6.90 7.83
N VAL A 7 -3.32 -6.05 6.84
CA VAL A 7 -3.13 -6.47 5.47
C VAL A 7 -1.77 -5.97 5.04
N SER A 8 -1.00 -6.79 4.35
CA SER A 8 0.33 -6.39 3.93
C SER A 8 0.31 -5.86 2.50
N TYR A 9 1.15 -4.86 2.26
CA TYR A 9 1.34 -4.29 0.96
C TYR A 9 2.83 -4.18 0.72
N ALA A 10 3.29 -4.53 -0.46
CA ALA A 10 4.71 -4.51 -0.79
C ALA A 10 4.96 -3.56 -1.95
N GLY A 11 6.04 -2.82 -1.89
CA GLY A 11 6.41 -1.89 -2.93
C GLY A 11 7.49 -0.95 -2.45
N SER A 12 7.60 0.20 -3.10
CA SER A 12 8.58 1.19 -2.68
C SER A 12 7.89 2.29 -1.92
N LEU A 13 8.48 2.67 -0.79
CA LEU A 13 7.93 3.74 0.03
C LEU A 13 8.42 5.08 -0.47
N ARG A 14 7.56 6.07 -0.40
CA ARG A 14 7.89 7.42 -0.81
C ARG A 14 7.40 8.39 0.25
N SER A 15 8.03 9.54 0.30
CA SER A 15 7.62 10.59 1.23
C SER A 15 6.30 11.19 0.79
N HIS A 16 5.50 11.54 1.76
CA HIS A 16 4.23 12.23 1.52
C HIS A 16 4.41 13.67 2.01
N TYR A 17 3.74 14.63 1.36
CA TYR A 17 3.85 16.00 1.83
C TYR A 17 3.26 16.16 3.23
N ASP A 18 2.37 15.29 3.65
CA ASP A 18 1.85 15.29 5.01
C ASP A 18 2.73 14.32 5.81
N PRO A 19 3.43 14.79 6.85
CA PRO A 19 4.33 13.92 7.60
C PRO A 19 3.64 12.78 8.35
N ASN A 20 2.32 12.83 8.47
CA ASN A 20 1.57 11.77 9.13
C ASN A 20 1.11 10.69 8.15
N MET A 21 1.52 10.79 6.90
CA MET A 21 1.11 9.86 5.86
C MET A 21 2.34 9.25 5.20
N VAL A 22 2.11 8.18 4.47
CA VAL A 22 3.18 7.54 3.70
C VAL A 22 2.58 7.09 2.37
N ILE A 23 3.38 7.13 1.32
CA ILE A 23 2.98 6.67 0.01
C ILE A 23 3.69 5.36 -0.27
N LEU A 24 2.98 4.37 -0.78
CA LEU A 24 3.58 3.12 -1.23
C LEU A 24 3.19 2.90 -2.69
N ARG A 25 4.18 2.70 -3.53
CA ARG A 25 3.94 2.40 -4.92
C ARG A 25 4.19 0.91 -5.12
N THR A 26 3.15 0.17 -5.44
CA THR A 26 3.28 -1.27 -5.64
C THR A 26 3.86 -1.54 -7.02
N ASN A 27 4.67 -2.60 -7.11
CA ASN A 27 5.19 -3.06 -8.39
C ASN A 27 5.76 -1.93 -9.23
N SER A 28 6.76 -1.25 -8.70
CA SER A 28 7.28 -0.04 -9.32
C SER A 28 7.92 -0.25 -10.68
N LEU A 29 8.10 -1.50 -11.11
CA LEU A 29 8.61 -1.78 -12.44
C LEU A 29 7.48 -1.94 -13.46
N ASP A 30 6.23 -1.97 -13.00
CA ASP A 30 5.09 -2.17 -13.87
C ASP A 30 4.40 -0.85 -14.12
N PRO A 31 4.19 -0.44 -15.35
CA PRO A 31 3.49 0.81 -15.62
C PRO A 31 2.07 0.82 -15.06
N GLY A 32 1.51 -0.34 -14.78
CA GLY A 32 0.17 -0.40 -14.19
C GLY A 32 0.20 -0.41 -12.68
N SER A 33 1.30 -0.05 -12.05
CA SER A 33 1.41 -0.10 -10.60
C SER A 33 0.45 0.88 -9.94
N GLU A 34 0.06 0.57 -8.71
CA GLU A 34 -0.86 1.39 -7.94
C GLU A 34 -0.12 2.19 -6.91
N ILE A 35 -0.69 3.33 -6.54
CA ILE A 35 -0.12 4.18 -5.52
C ILE A 35 -1.11 4.26 -4.38
N TYR A 36 -0.65 3.86 -3.19
CA TYR A 36 -1.48 3.89 -1.99
C TYR A 36 -1.00 4.98 -1.06
N GLU A 37 -1.92 5.59 -0.32
CA GLU A 37 -1.58 6.52 0.74
C GLU A 37 -2.17 5.99 2.02
N PHE A 38 -1.34 5.80 3.03
CA PHE A 38 -1.76 5.27 4.31
C PHE A 38 -1.36 6.25 5.41
N ARG A 39 -2.08 6.22 6.53
CA ARG A 39 -1.69 7.01 7.70
C ARG A 39 -0.59 6.24 8.44
N LEU A 40 0.44 6.96 8.87
CA LEU A 40 1.51 6.30 9.61
C LEU A 40 1.01 5.59 10.86
N GLU A 41 -0.01 6.17 11.51
CA GLU A 41 -0.52 5.56 12.72
C GLU A 41 -1.16 4.20 12.47
N ASP A 42 -1.47 3.86 11.23
CA ASP A 42 -2.07 2.57 10.89
C ASP A 42 -1.03 1.53 10.45
N VAL A 43 0.23 1.92 10.38
CA VAL A 43 1.29 0.99 10.03
C VAL A 43 1.67 0.22 11.29
N LEU A 44 1.38 -1.06 11.32
CA LEU A 44 1.66 -1.88 12.48
C LEU A 44 3.06 -2.49 12.43
N PHE A 45 3.58 -2.69 11.25
CA PHE A 45 4.89 -3.32 11.11
C PHE A 45 5.41 -3.05 9.70
N ALA A 46 6.73 -2.96 9.56
CA ALA A 46 7.37 -2.76 8.27
C ALA A 46 8.65 -3.58 8.23
N GLU A 47 8.95 -4.13 7.07
CA GLU A 47 10.18 -4.91 6.91
C GLU A 47 10.75 -4.63 5.52
N GLU A 48 12.06 -4.63 5.44
CA GLU A 48 12.71 -4.42 4.18
C GLU A 48 12.76 -5.73 3.41
N LEU A 49 12.57 -5.64 2.11
CA LEU A 49 12.62 -6.80 1.24
C LEU A 49 13.84 -6.66 0.32
N THR A 50 14.11 -7.71 -0.44
CA THR A 50 15.19 -7.66 -1.41
C THR A 50 14.91 -6.59 -2.44
N SER A 51 15.92 -5.79 -2.75
CA SER A 51 15.77 -4.73 -3.75
C SER A 51 15.58 -5.31 -5.13
N LEU A 52 14.92 -4.55 -5.99
CA LEU A 52 14.75 -4.94 -7.38
C LEU A 52 15.69 -4.11 -8.24
N SER A 53 16.26 -4.75 -9.27
CA SER A 53 17.13 -4.05 -10.20
C SER A 53 16.38 -3.82 -11.49
N LYS A 54 16.39 -2.56 -11.94
CA LYS A 54 15.75 -2.21 -13.20
C LYS A 54 16.72 -2.49 -14.35
N PRO A 55 16.22 -2.62 -15.58
CA PRO A 55 17.09 -2.90 -16.72
C PRO A 55 18.18 -1.86 -16.91
N ASP A 56 17.95 -0.61 -16.48
CA ASP A 56 18.94 0.44 -16.63
C ASP A 56 19.96 0.42 -15.50
N GLY A 57 19.91 -0.57 -14.63
CA GLY A 57 20.88 -0.69 -13.55
C GLY A 57 20.51 0.01 -12.27
N VAL A 58 19.40 0.75 -12.27
CA VAL A 58 18.97 1.45 -11.07
C VAL A 58 18.30 0.45 -10.12
N THR A 59 18.64 0.53 -8.84
CA THR A 59 18.06 -0.35 -7.83
C THR A 59 16.90 0.35 -7.15
N VAL A 60 15.81 -0.37 -6.98
CA VAL A 60 14.63 0.16 -6.28
C VAL A 60 14.46 -0.64 -5.01
N GLU A 61 14.47 0.05 -3.88
CA GLU A 61 14.30 -0.62 -2.60
C GLU A 61 12.85 -1.00 -2.40
N GLN A 62 12.63 -2.14 -1.82
CA GLN A 62 11.30 -2.67 -1.60
C GLN A 62 11.04 -2.84 -0.12
N THR A 63 9.82 -2.54 0.28
CA THR A 63 9.39 -2.66 1.68
C THR A 63 8.04 -3.35 1.72
N ARG A 64 7.81 -4.17 2.72
CA ARG A 64 6.48 -4.68 2.99
C ARG A 64 5.99 -3.98 4.25
N ILE A 65 4.79 -3.40 4.18
CA ILE A 65 4.20 -2.78 5.35
C ILE A 65 2.89 -3.46 5.66
N TRP A 66 2.58 -3.55 6.94
CA TRP A 66 1.37 -4.20 7.41
C TRP A 66 0.47 -3.11 7.98
N ILE A 67 -0.69 -2.93 7.36
CA ILE A 67 -1.59 -1.83 7.69
C ILE A 67 -2.82 -2.37 8.41
N ARG A 68 -3.23 -1.69 9.46
CA ARG A 68 -4.36 -2.10 10.29
C ARG A 68 -5.61 -2.31 9.43
N ARG A 69 -6.25 -3.46 9.60
CA ARG A 69 -7.46 -3.75 8.87
C ARG A 69 -8.53 -2.75 9.24
N GLY A 70 -9.30 -2.29 8.27
CA GLY A 70 -10.38 -1.35 8.49
C GLY A 70 -9.96 0.10 8.49
N SER A 71 -8.66 0.39 8.43
CA SER A 71 -8.22 1.76 8.46
C SER A 71 -8.49 2.45 7.13
N PRO A 72 -8.67 3.76 7.16
CA PRO A 72 -8.89 4.51 5.92
C PRO A 72 -7.59 4.64 5.14
N ALA A 73 -7.70 4.60 3.84
CA ALA A 73 -6.55 4.72 2.96
C ALA A 73 -7.01 5.33 1.65
N MET A 74 -6.09 5.56 0.74
CA MET A 74 -6.43 6.12 -0.56
C MET A 74 -5.67 5.34 -1.62
N CYS A 75 -6.37 4.95 -2.68
CA CYS A 75 -5.75 4.37 -3.86
C CYS A 75 -6.59 4.86 -5.02
N MET A 76 -6.27 6.07 -5.49
CA MET A 76 -7.02 6.81 -6.47
C MET A 76 -8.34 7.32 -5.89
N LYS A 77 -8.95 6.60 -4.98
CA LYS A 77 -10.17 7.02 -4.30
C LYS A 77 -10.14 6.45 -2.89
N PRO A 78 -10.97 6.96 -2.00
CA PRO A 78 -10.99 6.48 -0.63
C PRO A 78 -11.33 5.00 -0.54
N MET A 79 -10.70 4.32 0.41
CA MET A 79 -10.92 2.91 0.60
C MET A 79 -10.70 2.56 2.08
N ARG A 80 -11.05 1.35 2.44
CA ARG A 80 -10.75 0.82 3.76
C ARG A 80 -9.89 -0.42 3.58
N VAL A 81 -8.83 -0.50 4.37
CA VAL A 81 -7.86 -1.58 4.24
C VAL A 81 -8.52 -2.91 4.57
N GLY A 82 -8.37 -3.86 3.67
CA GLY A 82 -8.89 -5.21 3.89
C GLY A 82 -10.34 -5.41 3.58
N GLU A 83 -11.04 -4.36 3.12
CA GLU A 83 -12.45 -4.50 2.78
C GLU A 83 -12.60 -4.55 1.27
N THR A 84 -13.49 -5.41 0.81
CA THR A 84 -13.75 -5.52 -0.61
C THR A 84 -14.95 -4.68 -0.96
N VAL A 85 -14.79 -3.85 -1.97
CA VAL A 85 -15.91 -3.05 -2.43
C VAL A 85 -16.86 -3.95 -3.17
N LYS A 86 -18.14 -3.94 -2.78
CA LYS A 86 -19.08 -4.75 -3.44
C LYS A 86 -19.67 -4.01 -4.58
N GLU A 87 -19.19 -4.30 -5.72
CA GLU A 87 -19.68 -3.62 -6.87
C GLU A 87 -21.11 -3.82 -7.06
N THR A 88 -21.57 -4.94 -6.64
CA THR A 88 -22.96 -5.21 -6.87
C THR A 88 -23.82 -4.28 -6.10
N ASN A 89 -23.29 -3.64 -5.13
CA ASN A 89 -24.08 -2.75 -4.42
C ASN A 89 -24.62 -1.73 -5.25
N GLU A 90 -23.89 -1.33 -6.17
CA GLU A 90 -24.30 -0.28 -6.88
C GLU A 90 -25.27 -0.69 -7.75
N GLU A 91 -25.20 -1.81 -8.19
CA GLU A 91 -26.11 -2.08 -9.09
C GLU A 91 -27.23 -2.61 -8.60
N ASN A 92 -27.22 -2.99 -7.60
CA ASN A 92 -28.27 -3.52 -7.21
C ASN A 92 -29.23 -2.69 -7.00
N PRO A 93 -29.94 -2.59 -7.48
CA PRO A 93 -31.00 -1.81 -7.21
C PRO A 93 -32.11 -2.56 -7.32
#